data_0e5875182027c793c58ec3b1b3751800
#
_entry.id   0e5875182027c793c58ec3b1b3751800
#
_cell.length_a   1.000
_cell.length_b   1.000
_cell.length_c   1.000
_cell.angle_alpha   90.00
_cell.angle_beta   90.00
_cell.angle_gamma   90.00
#
_symmetry.space_group_name_H-M   'P 1'
#
loop_
_entity.id
_entity.type
_entity.pdbx_description
1 polymer ?
#
loop_
_entity_poly.entity_id
_entity_poly.type
_entity_poly.pdbx_seq_one_letter_code
_entity_poly.pdbx_strand_id
1 'polypeptide(L)'
;MTIAYAVEQLDTVTISAASVIDGMDMMSPFVWREGNLYRIMVRGVPHPLGPSDPTGIVARGESRDGLAFTMDSGLAITPGPGAEDMGGCEDPTVLVAGDEYLVYYTGVDAARAQGCMILAAGPDLTALVKEDLVLKAPPGEGNIKEATLAQTATGDWRLFYEYAAKGASRIGVAGGPTPKGPWTVLPDPFGIREDSWDNWHLSTGPIWQATGQDPVMFYNGATHDARWRIGWISFSTDFARVTGRGLEPLLVPPPALTREATDIAFAASSVAEGDRIALYYSLEDRMLRRALIRRYGG
;
A
#
# COMPACT_ATOMS: atom_id res chain seq x y z
N MET A 1 -10.59 -15.80 24.05
CA MET A 1 -11.32 -15.95 22.76
C MET A 1 -10.35 -15.69 21.62
N THR A 2 -10.55 -16.33 20.46
CA THR A 2 -9.66 -16.10 19.31
C THR A 2 -10.09 -14.82 18.60
N ILE A 3 -9.14 -13.93 18.32
CA ILE A 3 -9.38 -12.71 17.53
C ILE A 3 -9.68 -13.11 16.09
N ALA A 4 -10.68 -12.49 15.50
CA ALA A 4 -11.05 -12.64 14.09
C ALA A 4 -11.45 -11.29 13.49
N TYR A 5 -11.34 -11.19 12.17
CA TYR A 5 -11.79 -10.05 11.38
C TYR A 5 -12.78 -10.54 10.34
N ALA A 6 -13.83 -9.78 10.08
CA ALA A 6 -14.80 -10.10 9.03
C ALA A 6 -15.21 -8.84 8.27
N VAL A 7 -15.44 -8.99 6.98
CA VAL A 7 -16.00 -7.95 6.12
C VAL A 7 -17.51 -7.89 6.34
N GLU A 8 -18.01 -6.69 6.70
CA GLU A 8 -19.45 -6.44 6.88
C GLU A 8 -20.09 -5.78 5.65
N GLN A 9 -19.30 -4.97 4.93
CA GLN A 9 -19.80 -4.20 3.80
C GLN A 9 -18.68 -4.01 2.75
N LEU A 10 -19.07 -3.99 1.48
CA LEU A 10 -18.22 -3.67 0.34
C LEU A 10 -18.81 -2.50 -0.42
N ASP A 11 -18.00 -1.49 -0.68
CA ASP A 11 -18.38 -0.28 -1.40
C ASP A 11 -17.50 -0.06 -2.62
N THR A 12 -18.05 0.59 -3.64
CA THR A 12 -17.30 1.15 -4.74
C THR A 12 -16.79 2.54 -4.34
N VAL A 13 -15.50 2.78 -4.56
CA VAL A 13 -14.91 4.11 -4.46
C VAL A 13 -14.87 4.72 -5.85
N THR A 14 -15.39 5.93 -5.98
CA THR A 14 -15.41 6.69 -7.23
C THR A 14 -14.50 7.89 -7.14
N ILE A 15 -13.88 8.26 -8.26
CA ILE A 15 -13.13 9.49 -8.41
C ILE A 15 -13.75 10.32 -9.52
N SER A 16 -13.87 11.65 -9.29
CA SER A 16 -14.23 12.54 -10.38
C SER A 16 -13.07 12.62 -11.37
N ALA A 17 -13.39 12.61 -12.66
CA ALA A 17 -12.38 12.80 -13.69
C ALA A 17 -11.73 14.19 -13.53
N ALA A 18 -10.41 14.20 -13.28
CA ALA A 18 -9.57 15.35 -13.57
C ALA A 18 -8.86 15.04 -14.87
N SER A 19 -8.72 15.99 -15.77
CA SER A 19 -8.12 15.75 -17.09
C SER A 19 -6.76 15.05 -17.07
N VAL A 20 -6.03 15.19 -15.97
CA VAL A 20 -4.69 14.60 -15.78
C VAL A 20 -4.70 13.07 -15.57
N ILE A 21 -5.87 12.49 -15.22
CA ILE A 21 -6.05 11.04 -14.98
C ILE A 21 -7.09 10.41 -15.92
N ASP A 22 -7.57 11.16 -16.90
CA ASP A 22 -8.52 10.63 -17.88
C ASP A 22 -7.92 9.47 -18.67
N GLY A 23 -8.67 8.38 -18.80
CA GLY A 23 -8.25 7.18 -19.51
C GLY A 23 -7.23 6.32 -18.75
N MET A 24 -7.02 6.55 -17.45
CA MET A 24 -6.11 5.76 -16.62
C MET A 24 -6.87 4.72 -15.79
N ASP A 25 -6.24 3.57 -15.60
CA ASP A 25 -6.60 2.62 -14.55
C ASP A 25 -6.08 3.14 -13.21
N MET A 26 -6.91 3.05 -12.16
CA MET A 26 -6.57 3.58 -10.84
C MET A 26 -6.37 2.46 -9.84
N MET A 27 -5.25 2.48 -9.11
CA MET A 27 -4.88 1.46 -8.13
C MET A 27 -4.09 2.04 -6.95
N SER A 28 -3.79 1.21 -5.94
CA SER A 28 -3.04 1.58 -4.73
C SER A 28 -3.61 2.82 -4.03
N PRO A 29 -4.90 2.81 -3.61
CA PRO A 29 -5.55 3.96 -3.01
C PRO A 29 -5.06 4.16 -1.57
N PHE A 30 -4.19 5.14 -1.32
CA PHE A 30 -3.82 5.53 0.02
C PHE A 30 -4.76 6.61 0.54
N VAL A 31 -5.66 6.23 1.46
CA VAL A 31 -6.67 7.13 2.05
C VAL A 31 -6.36 7.36 3.52
N TRP A 32 -6.46 8.61 3.97
CA TRP A 32 -6.35 9.00 5.38
C TRP A 32 -7.36 10.09 5.74
N ARG A 33 -7.48 10.42 7.03
CA ARG A 33 -8.34 11.50 7.50
C ARG A 33 -7.54 12.71 7.95
N GLU A 34 -8.01 13.88 7.53
CA GLU A 34 -7.59 15.18 8.07
C GLU A 34 -8.82 15.96 8.51
N GLY A 35 -8.99 16.08 9.82
CA GLY A 35 -10.20 16.68 10.37
C GLY A 35 -11.47 15.95 9.91
N ASN A 36 -12.32 16.64 9.19
CA ASN A 36 -13.59 16.10 8.67
C ASN A 36 -13.53 15.63 7.22
N LEU A 37 -12.34 15.64 6.60
CA LEU A 37 -12.14 15.21 5.22
C LEU A 37 -11.37 13.89 5.16
N TYR A 38 -11.66 13.12 4.15
CA TYR A 38 -10.82 12.03 3.66
C TYR A 38 -9.94 12.59 2.55
N ARG A 39 -8.64 12.30 2.63
CA ARG A 39 -7.67 12.58 1.58
C ARG A 39 -7.32 11.28 0.88
N ILE A 40 -6.96 11.37 -0.39
CA ILE A 40 -6.48 10.24 -1.16
C ILE A 40 -5.23 10.60 -1.94
N MET A 41 -4.26 9.68 -1.96
CA MET A 41 -3.30 9.53 -3.03
C MET A 41 -3.57 8.22 -3.75
N VAL A 42 -3.42 8.21 -5.07
CA VAL A 42 -3.74 7.05 -5.89
C VAL A 42 -2.80 6.98 -7.08
N ARG A 43 -2.36 5.77 -7.41
CA ARG A 43 -1.60 5.50 -8.62
C ARG A 43 -2.52 5.48 -9.82
N GLY A 44 -2.19 6.26 -10.85
CA GLY A 44 -2.82 6.21 -12.17
C GLY A 44 -1.88 5.59 -13.19
N VAL A 45 -2.38 4.67 -13.99
CA VAL A 45 -1.62 3.98 -15.05
C VAL A 45 -2.36 4.15 -16.36
N PRO A 46 -1.71 4.67 -17.43
CA PRO A 46 -2.33 4.78 -18.75
C PRO A 46 -2.89 3.46 -19.25
N HIS A 47 -4.07 3.48 -19.85
CA HIS A 47 -4.70 2.29 -20.42
C HIS A 47 -5.09 2.48 -21.89
N PRO A 48 -4.54 1.66 -22.84
CA PRO A 48 -3.49 0.66 -22.64
C PRO A 48 -2.13 1.29 -22.31
N LEU A 49 -1.32 0.59 -21.51
CA LEU A 49 0.04 1.05 -21.16
C LEU A 49 0.96 0.92 -22.39
N GLY A 50 1.40 2.06 -22.92
CA GLY A 50 2.35 2.12 -24.02
C GLY A 50 3.81 1.94 -23.60
N PRO A 51 4.73 1.73 -24.58
CA PRO A 51 6.15 1.49 -24.28
C PRO A 51 6.86 2.72 -23.67
N SER A 52 6.37 3.92 -23.92
CA SER A 52 6.93 5.18 -23.41
C SER A 52 6.15 5.78 -22.25
N ASP A 53 5.01 5.19 -21.87
CA ASP A 53 4.19 5.70 -20.78
C ASP A 53 4.82 5.38 -19.42
N PRO A 54 4.62 6.21 -18.39
CA PRO A 54 5.05 5.86 -17.06
C PRO A 54 4.25 4.66 -16.54
N THR A 55 4.91 3.78 -15.76
CA THR A 55 4.22 2.66 -15.08
C THR A 55 3.28 3.14 -13.97
N GLY A 56 3.36 4.39 -13.61
CA GLY A 56 2.48 5.07 -12.67
C GLY A 56 2.80 6.54 -12.52
N ILE A 57 1.78 7.29 -12.19
CA ILE A 57 1.83 8.67 -11.66
C ILE A 57 1.00 8.71 -10.39
N VAL A 58 1.27 9.65 -9.48
CA VAL A 58 0.51 9.78 -8.24
C VAL A 58 -0.38 11.02 -8.29
N ALA A 59 -1.68 10.77 -8.36
CA ALA A 59 -2.71 11.79 -8.24
C ALA A 59 -3.20 11.92 -6.78
N ARG A 60 -3.83 13.07 -6.45
CA ARG A 60 -4.39 13.32 -5.12
C ARG A 60 -5.80 13.91 -5.22
N GLY A 61 -6.56 13.78 -4.14
CA GLY A 61 -7.92 14.32 -4.07
C GLY A 61 -8.48 14.28 -2.65
N GLU A 62 -9.72 14.66 -2.51
CA GLU A 62 -10.42 14.69 -1.23
C GLU A 62 -11.88 14.22 -1.33
N SER A 63 -12.44 13.81 -0.19
CA SER A 63 -13.83 13.36 -0.06
C SER A 63 -14.40 13.72 1.31
N ARG A 64 -15.72 13.87 1.40
CA ARG A 64 -16.43 14.05 2.68
C ARG A 64 -16.92 12.72 3.26
N ASP A 65 -17.12 11.72 2.44
CA ASP A 65 -17.71 10.42 2.81
C ASP A 65 -16.74 9.23 2.67
N GLY A 66 -15.54 9.48 2.12
CA GLY A 66 -14.55 8.44 1.84
C GLY A 66 -14.95 7.49 0.71
N LEU A 67 -15.94 7.83 -0.10
CA LEU A 67 -16.43 7.03 -1.24
C LEU A 67 -16.36 7.77 -2.57
N ALA A 68 -16.74 9.05 -2.58
CA ALA A 68 -16.71 9.89 -3.76
C ALA A 68 -15.61 10.93 -3.59
N PHE A 69 -14.48 10.76 -4.29
CA PHE A 69 -13.34 11.67 -4.24
C PHE A 69 -13.36 12.66 -5.41
N THR A 70 -13.15 13.92 -5.09
CA THR A 70 -12.87 14.97 -6.08
C THR A 70 -11.35 15.08 -6.23
N MET A 71 -10.86 14.82 -7.45
CA MET A 71 -9.43 14.84 -7.73
C MET A 71 -8.96 16.24 -8.08
N ASP A 72 -7.75 16.57 -7.62
CA ASP A 72 -7.07 17.81 -7.98
C ASP A 72 -6.66 17.81 -9.47
N SER A 73 -6.52 18.99 -10.06
CA SER A 73 -6.05 19.14 -11.44
C SER A 73 -4.54 18.89 -11.60
N GLY A 74 -3.78 18.85 -10.50
CA GLY A 74 -2.35 18.60 -10.49
C GLY A 74 -1.99 17.25 -9.89
N LEU A 75 -0.84 16.70 -10.27
CA LEU A 75 -0.28 15.48 -9.69
C LEU A 75 0.46 15.78 -8.38
N ALA A 76 0.51 14.80 -7.47
CA ALA A 76 1.30 14.86 -6.27
C ALA A 76 2.76 14.49 -6.54
N ILE A 77 3.00 13.40 -7.29
CA ILE A 77 4.33 12.93 -7.68
C ILE A 77 4.31 12.53 -9.15
N THR A 78 5.32 12.99 -9.89
CA THR A 78 5.53 12.69 -11.30
C THR A 78 6.88 12.02 -11.50
N PRO A 79 7.07 11.17 -12.53
CA PRO A 79 8.35 10.58 -12.87
C PRO A 79 9.47 11.62 -13.08
N GLY A 80 10.69 11.25 -12.74
CA GLY A 80 11.89 12.07 -12.89
C GLY A 80 11.98 13.26 -11.91
N PRO A 81 13.06 14.08 -11.97
CA PRO A 81 14.18 13.94 -12.92
C PRO A 81 15.23 12.87 -12.54
N GLY A 82 15.08 12.21 -11.38
CA GLY A 82 15.99 11.16 -10.92
C GLY A 82 15.89 9.90 -11.78
N ALA A 83 17.01 9.17 -11.90
CA ALA A 83 17.03 7.93 -12.70
C ALA A 83 16.18 6.82 -12.09
N GLU A 84 15.98 6.86 -10.78
CA GLU A 84 15.33 5.85 -9.98
C GLU A 84 13.82 5.79 -10.19
N ASP A 85 13.19 6.84 -10.69
CA ASP A 85 11.75 6.91 -10.93
C ASP A 85 11.35 7.48 -12.31
N MET A 86 12.30 7.56 -13.22
CA MET A 86 12.05 8.06 -14.58
C MET A 86 11.01 7.21 -15.34
N GLY A 87 10.88 5.92 -15.02
CA GLY A 87 9.92 4.99 -15.60
C GLY A 87 8.54 4.99 -14.95
N GLY A 88 8.41 5.56 -13.74
CA GLY A 88 7.12 5.66 -13.04
C GLY A 88 7.23 5.89 -11.54
N CYS A 89 6.12 6.38 -10.97
CA CYS A 89 5.91 6.54 -9.52
C CYS A 89 4.68 5.72 -9.12
N GLU A 90 4.87 4.76 -8.22
CA GLU A 90 3.85 3.76 -7.86
C GLU A 90 3.60 3.75 -6.33
N ASP A 91 2.46 3.22 -5.92
CA ASP A 91 2.15 2.73 -4.58
C ASP A 91 2.47 3.73 -3.45
N PRO A 92 1.82 4.91 -3.43
CA PRO A 92 2.10 5.94 -2.45
C PRO A 92 1.62 5.55 -1.05
N THR A 93 2.42 5.84 -0.04
CA THR A 93 2.09 5.74 1.38
C THR A 93 2.37 7.06 2.07
N VAL A 94 1.36 7.62 2.74
CA VAL A 94 1.44 8.94 3.36
C VAL A 94 1.51 8.84 4.88
N LEU A 95 2.42 9.57 5.48
CA LEU A 95 2.47 9.83 6.91
C LEU A 95 2.45 11.35 7.15
N VAL A 96 1.54 11.82 7.99
CA VAL A 96 1.53 13.20 8.48
C VAL A 96 2.37 13.25 9.75
N ALA A 97 3.50 13.95 9.71
CA ALA A 97 4.47 14.05 10.80
C ALA A 97 4.62 15.52 11.25
N GLY A 98 3.83 15.94 12.23
CA GLY A 98 3.75 17.35 12.62
C GLY A 98 3.16 18.20 11.50
N ASP A 99 3.92 19.18 11.03
CA ASP A 99 3.50 20.08 9.93
C ASP A 99 4.04 19.64 8.56
N GLU A 100 4.49 18.39 8.43
CA GLU A 100 5.10 17.85 7.22
C GLU A 100 4.39 16.59 6.75
N TYR A 101 4.19 16.45 5.43
CA TYR A 101 3.81 15.20 4.78
C TYR A 101 5.05 14.44 4.35
N LEU A 102 5.12 13.17 4.74
CA LEU A 102 6.10 12.22 4.27
C LEU A 102 5.38 11.24 3.34
N VAL A 103 5.83 11.16 2.10
CA VAL A 103 5.24 10.27 1.09
C VAL A 103 6.31 9.29 0.64
N TYR A 104 6.16 8.05 1.07
CA TYR A 104 6.93 6.93 0.54
C TYR A 104 6.25 6.41 -0.71
N TYR A 105 7.02 6.16 -1.75
CA TYR A 105 6.49 5.60 -2.98
C TYR A 105 7.53 4.71 -3.66
N THR A 106 7.05 3.85 -4.55
CA THR A 106 7.91 3.05 -5.42
C THR A 106 8.32 3.88 -6.63
N GLY A 107 9.61 4.15 -6.77
CA GLY A 107 10.18 4.66 -8.02
C GLY A 107 10.58 3.51 -8.92
N VAL A 108 10.29 3.62 -10.21
CA VAL A 108 10.66 2.64 -11.23
C VAL A 108 11.64 3.26 -12.20
N ASP A 109 12.75 2.60 -12.48
CA ASP A 109 13.78 3.10 -13.38
C ASP A 109 13.29 3.24 -14.84
N ALA A 110 14.03 4.00 -15.65
CA ALA A 110 13.66 4.26 -17.05
C ALA A 110 13.54 2.99 -17.90
N ALA A 111 14.27 1.93 -17.56
CA ALA A 111 14.20 0.64 -18.23
C ALA A 111 13.01 -0.22 -17.76
N ARG A 112 12.28 0.22 -16.74
CA ARG A 112 11.23 -0.54 -16.04
C ARG A 112 11.71 -1.90 -15.52
N ALA A 113 12.99 -1.98 -15.19
CA ALA A 113 13.64 -3.21 -14.75
C ALA A 113 13.70 -3.34 -13.23
N GLN A 114 13.73 -2.22 -12.51
CA GLN A 114 13.88 -2.23 -11.07
C GLN A 114 13.04 -1.14 -10.38
N GLY A 115 12.30 -1.56 -9.36
CA GLY A 115 11.65 -0.66 -8.40
C GLY A 115 12.52 -0.42 -7.18
N CYS A 116 12.43 0.78 -6.61
CA CYS A 116 13.09 1.16 -5.37
C CYS A 116 12.17 2.05 -4.52
N MET A 117 12.46 2.15 -3.23
CA MET A 117 11.71 2.98 -2.30
C MET A 117 12.29 4.39 -2.24
N ILE A 118 11.45 5.38 -2.49
CA ILE A 118 11.83 6.81 -2.45
C ILE A 118 10.94 7.54 -1.44
N LEU A 119 11.51 8.53 -0.76
CA LEU A 119 10.81 9.46 0.10
C LEU A 119 10.68 10.82 -0.60
N ALA A 120 9.46 11.33 -0.63
CA ALA A 120 9.20 12.75 -0.89
C ALA A 120 8.57 13.39 0.34
N ALA A 121 8.91 14.64 0.62
CA ALA A 121 8.39 15.35 1.78
C ALA A 121 8.06 16.81 1.44
N GLY A 122 7.17 17.42 2.23
CA GLY A 122 6.80 18.82 2.06
C GLY A 122 5.73 19.28 3.05
N PRO A 123 5.54 20.61 3.16
CA PRO A 123 4.56 21.18 4.08
C PRO A 123 3.11 20.97 3.61
N ASP A 124 2.93 20.68 2.34
CA ASP A 124 1.64 20.34 1.74
C ASP A 124 1.82 19.39 0.54
N LEU A 125 0.71 18.78 0.12
CA LEU A 125 0.71 17.78 -0.96
C LEU A 125 0.95 18.37 -2.37
N THR A 126 0.99 19.70 -2.50
CA THR A 126 1.28 20.40 -3.76
C THR A 126 2.76 20.77 -3.89
N ALA A 127 3.50 20.71 -2.78
CA ALA A 127 4.88 21.16 -2.65
C ALA A 127 5.81 20.05 -2.14
N LEU A 128 5.52 18.80 -2.52
CA LEU A 128 6.38 17.66 -2.20
C LEU A 128 7.69 17.74 -2.98
N VAL A 129 8.80 17.55 -2.26
CA VAL A 129 10.16 17.47 -2.82
C VAL A 129 10.66 16.05 -2.61
N LYS A 130 11.18 15.43 -3.67
CA LYS A 130 11.86 14.13 -3.58
C LYS A 130 13.16 14.32 -2.81
N GLU A 131 13.30 13.63 -1.68
CA GLU A 131 14.45 13.80 -0.77
C GLU A 131 15.46 12.69 -0.96
N ASP A 132 15.09 11.46 -0.60
CA ASP A 132 16.04 10.35 -0.44
C ASP A 132 15.60 9.09 -1.18
N LEU A 133 16.59 8.36 -1.70
CA LEU A 133 16.51 6.96 -2.02
C LEU A 133 16.59 6.16 -0.70
N VAL A 134 15.47 5.60 -0.25
CA VAL A 134 15.35 4.97 1.07
C VAL A 134 15.87 3.54 1.07
N LEU A 135 15.39 2.73 0.13
CA LEU A 135 15.78 1.32 -0.03
C LEU A 135 15.82 0.95 -1.52
N LYS A 136 16.88 0.25 -1.90
CA LYS A 136 17.05 -0.31 -3.24
C LYS A 136 17.75 -1.66 -3.15
N ALA A 137 17.24 -2.64 -3.87
CA ALA A 137 17.93 -3.92 -4.01
C ALA A 137 19.21 -3.74 -4.88
N PRO A 138 20.23 -4.59 -4.71
CA PRO A 138 21.36 -4.64 -5.63
C PRO A 138 20.91 -4.81 -7.09
N PRO A 139 21.68 -4.31 -8.07
CA PRO A 139 21.33 -4.43 -9.49
C PRO A 139 21.09 -5.88 -9.88
N GLY A 140 19.92 -6.15 -10.50
CA GLY A 140 19.51 -7.49 -10.93
C GLY A 140 18.89 -8.37 -9.84
N GLU A 141 18.79 -7.91 -8.60
CA GLU A 141 18.18 -8.67 -7.49
C GLU A 141 16.69 -8.39 -7.30
N GLY A 142 16.08 -7.64 -8.22
CA GLY A 142 14.63 -7.41 -8.25
C GLY A 142 14.18 -6.08 -7.68
N ASN A 143 12.93 -6.04 -7.22
CA ASN A 143 12.24 -4.83 -6.80
C ASN A 143 12.20 -4.67 -5.28
N ILE A 144 12.15 -3.41 -4.82
CA ILE A 144 11.65 -3.01 -3.50
C ILE A 144 10.47 -2.09 -3.73
N LYS A 145 9.30 -2.44 -3.17
CA LYS A 145 8.01 -1.77 -3.40
C LYS A 145 7.17 -1.70 -2.12
N GLU A 146 5.99 -1.09 -2.22
CA GLU A 146 4.88 -1.18 -1.25
C GLU A 146 5.29 -0.84 0.18
N ALA A 147 5.57 0.43 0.44
CA ALA A 147 5.90 0.89 1.79
C ALA A 147 4.69 0.82 2.74
N THR A 148 4.94 0.41 3.98
CA THR A 148 3.99 0.58 5.09
C THR A 148 4.75 0.98 6.35
N LEU A 149 4.36 2.10 6.96
CA LEU A 149 5.00 2.59 8.18
C LEU A 149 4.15 2.28 9.41
N ALA A 150 4.82 1.94 10.50
CA ALA A 150 4.20 1.77 11.81
C ALA A 150 5.14 2.25 12.90
N GLN A 151 4.57 2.75 14.00
CA GLN A 151 5.34 3.12 15.18
C GLN A 151 5.20 2.05 16.27
N THR A 152 6.31 1.65 16.88
CA THR A 152 6.30 0.73 18.02
C THR A 152 5.77 1.43 19.27
N ALA A 153 5.40 0.66 20.29
CA ALA A 153 4.99 1.22 21.57
C ALA A 153 6.12 2.01 22.28
N THR A 154 7.38 1.81 21.90
CA THR A 154 8.54 2.55 22.41
C THR A 154 8.87 3.80 21.63
N GLY A 155 8.16 4.07 20.53
CA GLY A 155 8.36 5.24 19.68
C GLY A 155 9.27 5.03 18.49
N ASP A 156 9.97 3.91 18.40
CA ASP A 156 10.75 3.56 17.20
C ASP A 156 9.82 3.28 16.01
N TRP A 157 10.35 3.39 14.81
CA TRP A 157 9.61 3.16 13.58
C TRP A 157 9.95 1.83 12.93
N ARG A 158 8.98 1.30 12.18
CA ARG A 158 9.11 0.15 11.29
C ARG A 158 8.65 0.56 9.91
N LEU A 159 9.50 0.28 8.91
CA LEU A 159 9.19 0.39 7.50
C LEU A 159 9.09 -1.04 6.95
N PHE A 160 7.88 -1.49 6.69
CA PHE A 160 7.64 -2.74 5.97
C PHE A 160 7.67 -2.45 4.47
N TYR A 161 8.15 -3.40 3.69
CA TYR A 161 8.25 -3.28 2.25
C TYR A 161 8.13 -4.63 1.56
N GLU A 162 7.67 -4.64 0.31
CA GLU A 162 7.79 -5.81 -0.55
C GLU A 162 9.17 -5.86 -1.17
N TYR A 163 9.77 -7.05 -1.26
CA TYR A 163 10.98 -7.28 -2.04
C TYR A 163 10.89 -8.56 -2.86
N ALA A 164 11.57 -8.61 -4.01
CA ALA A 164 11.61 -9.78 -4.86
C ALA A 164 12.68 -10.76 -4.41
N ALA A 165 12.31 -12.04 -4.27
CA ALA A 165 13.23 -13.12 -3.93
C ALA A 165 12.83 -14.41 -4.65
N LYS A 166 13.76 -15.01 -5.41
CA LYS A 166 13.57 -16.32 -6.07
C LYS A 166 12.31 -16.41 -6.92
N GLY A 167 11.98 -15.36 -7.65
CA GLY A 167 10.80 -15.30 -8.53
C GLY A 167 9.47 -15.08 -7.80
N ALA A 168 9.50 -14.66 -6.54
CA ALA A 168 8.33 -14.37 -5.74
C ALA A 168 8.52 -13.08 -4.93
N SER A 169 7.42 -12.52 -4.44
CA SER A 169 7.43 -11.39 -3.51
C SER A 169 7.50 -11.86 -2.06
N ARG A 170 8.20 -11.12 -1.22
CA ARG A 170 8.32 -11.31 0.23
C ARG A 170 8.13 -9.98 0.96
N ILE A 171 7.82 -10.04 2.25
CA ILE A 171 7.73 -8.85 3.09
C ILE A 171 9.00 -8.75 3.93
N GLY A 172 9.75 -7.67 3.72
CA GLY A 172 10.85 -7.26 4.58
C GLY A 172 10.40 -6.20 5.58
N VAL A 173 11.23 -5.94 6.57
CA VAL A 173 11.06 -4.87 7.54
C VAL A 173 12.39 -4.21 7.87
N ALA A 174 12.37 -2.89 8.03
CA ALA A 174 13.50 -2.12 8.55
C ALA A 174 13.08 -1.33 9.79
N GLY A 175 13.99 -1.16 10.74
CA GLY A 175 13.81 -0.36 11.95
C GLY A 175 14.53 0.96 11.85
N GLY A 176 13.94 2.02 12.43
CA GLY A 176 14.57 3.35 12.49
C GLY A 176 14.07 4.16 13.68
N PRO A 177 14.86 5.17 14.13
CA PRO A 177 14.48 6.03 15.26
C PRO A 177 13.47 7.11 14.89
N THR A 178 13.33 7.42 13.61
CA THR A 178 12.43 8.45 13.08
C THR A 178 11.66 7.92 11.87
N PRO A 179 10.54 8.55 11.48
CA PRO A 179 9.82 8.14 10.27
C PRO A 179 10.58 8.43 8.96
N LYS A 180 11.70 9.12 9.00
CA LYS A 180 12.64 9.31 7.87
C LYS A 180 13.88 8.40 7.96
N GLY A 181 13.94 7.53 8.96
CA GLY A 181 15.10 6.67 9.21
C GLY A 181 16.14 7.33 10.15
N PRO A 182 17.45 7.00 10.06
CA PRO A 182 18.00 6.03 9.12
C PRO A 182 17.46 4.62 9.34
N TRP A 183 17.32 3.86 8.26
CA TRP A 183 16.71 2.54 8.28
C TRP A 183 17.77 1.43 8.37
N THR A 184 17.52 0.46 9.26
CA THR A 184 18.34 -0.75 9.38
C THR A 184 17.47 -1.96 9.07
N VAL A 185 17.82 -2.75 8.07
CA VAL A 185 17.10 -3.96 7.70
C VAL A 185 17.11 -4.97 8.85
N LEU A 186 15.96 -5.51 9.16
CA LEU A 186 15.73 -6.51 10.20
C LEU A 186 15.35 -7.85 9.53
N PRO A 187 15.33 -8.96 10.28
CA PRO A 187 14.80 -10.22 9.78
C PRO A 187 13.34 -10.08 9.32
N ASP A 188 12.96 -10.84 8.28
CA ASP A 188 11.59 -10.85 7.77
C ASP A 188 10.58 -11.09 8.89
N PRO A 189 9.47 -10.34 8.93
CA PRO A 189 8.54 -10.41 10.04
C PRO A 189 7.74 -11.71 10.07
N PHE A 190 7.49 -12.30 8.90
CA PHE A 190 6.85 -13.60 8.70
C PHE A 190 7.08 -14.12 7.28
N GLY A 191 6.84 -15.43 7.09
CA GLY A 191 6.98 -16.08 5.80
C GLY A 191 5.65 -16.57 5.22
N ILE A 192 5.74 -17.18 4.05
CA ILE A 192 4.64 -17.90 3.38
C ILE A 192 4.18 -19.11 4.23
N ARG A 193 3.00 -19.66 3.90
CA ARG A 193 2.48 -20.91 4.45
C ARG A 193 2.31 -21.90 3.30
N GLU A 194 3.05 -23.02 3.31
CA GLU A 194 3.16 -23.97 2.18
C GLU A 194 1.80 -24.48 1.68
N ASP A 195 0.89 -24.85 2.59
CA ASP A 195 -0.42 -25.42 2.26
C ASP A 195 -1.55 -24.38 2.39
N SER A 196 -1.32 -23.14 1.91
CA SER A 196 -2.28 -22.05 2.07
C SER A 196 -2.41 -21.21 0.80
N TRP A 197 -3.38 -20.32 0.80
CA TRP A 197 -3.66 -19.38 -0.27
C TRP A 197 -2.54 -18.32 -0.48
N ASP A 198 -1.65 -18.14 0.50
CA ASP A 198 -0.52 -17.23 0.53
C ASP A 198 0.83 -17.98 0.51
N ASN A 199 0.90 -19.02 -0.28
CA ASN A 199 2.03 -19.97 -0.32
C ASN A 199 3.15 -19.56 -1.30
N TRP A 200 2.97 -18.46 -2.07
CA TRP A 200 3.98 -18.06 -3.06
C TRP A 200 4.37 -16.61 -2.96
N HIS A 201 3.45 -15.66 -3.02
CA HIS A 201 3.72 -14.25 -2.91
C HIS A 201 3.19 -13.68 -1.60
N LEU A 202 3.94 -12.73 -1.04
CA LEU A 202 3.52 -11.87 0.06
C LEU A 202 3.88 -10.42 -0.27
N SER A 203 2.96 -9.49 -0.04
CA SER A 203 3.19 -8.07 -0.11
C SER A 203 2.58 -7.37 1.09
N THR A 204 3.13 -6.21 1.43
CA THR A 204 2.64 -5.40 2.55
C THR A 204 1.21 -4.92 2.28
N GLY A 205 0.58 -4.49 3.32
CA GLY A 205 -0.68 -3.79 3.30
C GLY A 205 -0.76 -2.91 4.54
N PRO A 206 -1.84 -2.16 4.73
CA PRO A 206 -1.93 -1.19 5.81
C PRO A 206 -1.88 -1.85 7.18
N ILE A 207 -1.23 -1.17 8.12
CA ILE A 207 -1.21 -1.56 9.52
C ILE A 207 -2.21 -0.72 10.29
N TRP A 208 -3.16 -1.40 10.94
CA TRP A 208 -4.10 -0.81 11.87
C TRP A 208 -3.56 -0.92 13.28
N GLN A 209 -3.46 0.23 13.97
CA GLN A 209 -3.02 0.32 15.36
C GLN A 209 -4.13 0.99 16.18
N ALA A 210 -4.60 0.30 17.22
CA ALA A 210 -5.57 0.84 18.18
C ALA A 210 -5.02 0.68 19.60
N THR A 211 -5.32 1.65 20.46
CA THR A 211 -4.87 1.65 21.86
C THR A 211 -5.29 0.35 22.58
N GLY A 212 -4.32 -0.29 23.22
CA GLY A 212 -4.55 -1.52 23.99
C GLY A 212 -4.79 -2.78 23.16
N GLN A 213 -4.52 -2.73 21.86
CA GLN A 213 -4.64 -3.87 20.97
C GLN A 213 -3.32 -4.15 20.25
N ASP A 214 -3.11 -5.41 19.90
CA ASP A 214 -2.02 -5.78 19.01
C ASP A 214 -2.21 -5.15 17.64
N PRO A 215 -1.16 -4.56 17.03
CA PRO A 215 -1.21 -4.06 15.66
C PRO A 215 -1.60 -5.15 14.68
N VAL A 216 -2.41 -4.84 13.70
CA VAL A 216 -2.78 -5.77 12.62
C VAL A 216 -2.42 -5.22 11.25
N MET A 217 -1.75 -6.02 10.43
CA MET A 217 -1.53 -5.74 9.02
C MET A 217 -2.57 -6.50 8.20
N PHE A 218 -3.23 -5.80 7.27
CA PHE A 218 -4.04 -6.40 6.22
C PHE A 218 -3.15 -6.65 5.01
N TYR A 219 -2.40 -7.76 5.02
CA TYR A 219 -1.40 -8.07 4.02
C TYR A 219 -1.98 -8.69 2.75
N ASN A 220 -1.25 -8.58 1.67
CA ASN A 220 -1.56 -9.17 0.39
C ASN A 220 -0.77 -10.46 0.19
N GLY A 221 -1.44 -11.52 -0.26
CA GLY A 221 -0.81 -12.80 -0.52
C GLY A 221 -1.38 -13.48 -1.75
N ALA A 222 -0.58 -14.32 -2.39
CA ALA A 222 -1.01 -15.06 -3.57
C ALA A 222 -0.37 -16.43 -3.66
N THR A 223 -1.03 -17.29 -4.41
CA THR A 223 -0.51 -18.56 -4.92
C THR A 223 0.39 -18.30 -6.15
N HIS A 224 1.05 -19.34 -6.65
CA HIS A 224 1.97 -19.25 -7.79
C HIS A 224 1.30 -18.73 -9.08
N ASP A 225 -0.01 -18.91 -9.22
CA ASP A 225 -0.81 -18.36 -10.32
C ASP A 225 -1.11 -16.85 -10.19
N ALA A 226 -0.49 -16.19 -9.21
CA ALA A 226 -0.62 -14.76 -8.94
C ALA A 226 -2.06 -14.29 -8.68
N ARG A 227 -2.90 -15.16 -8.11
CA ARG A 227 -4.23 -14.78 -7.62
C ARG A 227 -4.11 -14.13 -6.25
N TRP A 228 -4.06 -12.80 -6.24
CA TRP A 228 -3.86 -12.01 -5.03
C TRP A 228 -5.13 -11.87 -4.20
N ARG A 229 -4.97 -12.08 -2.91
CA ARG A 229 -6.03 -12.00 -1.88
C ARG A 229 -5.52 -11.21 -0.69
N ILE A 230 -6.45 -10.68 0.10
CA ILE A 230 -6.12 -9.92 1.30
C ILE A 230 -6.38 -10.80 2.53
N GLY A 231 -5.40 -10.90 3.41
CA GLY A 231 -5.50 -11.56 4.71
C GLY A 231 -5.17 -10.61 5.85
N TRP A 232 -5.10 -11.14 7.08
CA TRP A 232 -4.69 -10.37 8.22
C TRP A 232 -3.67 -11.12 9.07
N ILE A 233 -2.78 -10.36 9.70
CA ILE A 233 -1.77 -10.84 10.62
C ILE A 233 -1.56 -9.80 11.72
N SER A 234 -1.49 -10.22 12.98
CA SER A 234 -1.23 -9.33 14.11
C SER A 234 0.14 -9.57 14.72
N PHE A 235 0.69 -8.51 15.30
CA PHE A 235 2.02 -8.49 15.87
C PHE A 235 1.98 -8.02 17.33
N SER A 236 3.02 -8.35 18.09
CA SER A 236 3.33 -7.63 19.32
C SER A 236 3.57 -6.14 19.04
N THR A 237 3.39 -5.28 20.04
CA THR A 237 3.46 -3.81 19.88
C THR A 237 4.83 -3.25 19.49
N ASP A 238 5.87 -4.09 19.53
CA ASP A 238 7.22 -3.82 19.02
C ASP A 238 7.46 -4.39 17.61
N PHE A 239 6.46 -5.11 17.05
CA PHE A 239 6.51 -5.85 15.78
C PHE A 239 7.55 -6.98 15.73
N ALA A 240 8.04 -7.45 16.88
CA ALA A 240 9.04 -8.52 16.94
C ALA A 240 8.45 -9.94 16.84
N ARG A 241 7.15 -10.10 17.08
CA ARG A 241 6.47 -11.41 17.05
C ARG A 241 5.11 -11.33 16.38
N VAL A 242 4.76 -12.36 15.63
CA VAL A 242 3.37 -12.62 15.20
C VAL A 242 2.56 -13.12 16.39
N THR A 243 1.41 -12.49 16.66
CA THR A 243 0.49 -12.86 17.75
C THR A 243 -0.77 -13.54 17.23
N GLY A 244 -1.09 -13.37 15.94
CA GLY A 244 -2.21 -14.05 15.27
C GLY A 244 -2.12 -13.92 13.76
N ARG A 245 -2.72 -14.85 13.02
CA ARG A 245 -2.82 -14.81 11.55
C ARG A 245 -4.08 -15.54 11.10
N GLY A 246 -4.87 -14.89 10.25
CA GLY A 246 -6.06 -15.51 9.65
C GLY A 246 -5.68 -16.72 8.79
N LEU A 247 -6.40 -17.82 8.94
CA LEU A 247 -6.18 -19.02 8.12
C LEU A 247 -6.72 -18.81 6.70
N GLU A 248 -7.91 -18.22 6.59
CA GLU A 248 -8.58 -17.91 5.33
C GLU A 248 -8.31 -16.45 4.93
N PRO A 249 -8.37 -16.13 3.63
CA PRO A 249 -8.31 -14.76 3.17
C PRO A 249 -9.56 -13.99 3.63
N LEU A 250 -9.38 -12.74 3.97
CA LEU A 250 -10.44 -11.82 4.35
C LEU A 250 -11.22 -11.33 3.11
N LEU A 251 -10.50 -11.09 2.01
CA LEU A 251 -11.02 -10.68 0.73
C LEU A 251 -10.40 -11.50 -0.40
N VAL A 252 -11.27 -11.96 -1.29
CA VAL A 252 -10.91 -12.72 -2.49
C VAL A 252 -11.46 -11.95 -3.69
N PRO A 253 -10.67 -11.72 -4.76
CA PRO A 253 -11.20 -11.13 -5.97
C PRO A 253 -12.28 -12.03 -6.56
N PRO A 254 -13.35 -11.48 -7.17
CA PRO A 254 -14.29 -12.28 -7.93
C PRO A 254 -13.55 -13.02 -9.05
N PRO A 255 -14.11 -14.13 -9.59
CA PRO A 255 -13.53 -14.76 -10.76
C PRO A 255 -13.40 -13.76 -11.90
N ALA A 256 -12.23 -13.74 -12.58
CA ALA A 256 -12.02 -12.88 -13.72
C ALA A 256 -13.09 -13.14 -14.80
N LEU A 257 -13.76 -12.09 -15.25
CA LEU A 257 -14.79 -12.18 -16.29
C LEU A 257 -14.17 -12.44 -17.67
N THR A 258 -12.94 -11.98 -17.85
CA THR A 258 -12.14 -12.19 -19.06
C THR A 258 -10.73 -12.64 -18.68
N ARG A 259 -10.01 -13.23 -19.62
CA ARG A 259 -8.60 -13.60 -19.41
C ARG A 259 -7.66 -12.39 -19.34
N GLU A 260 -8.16 -11.20 -19.67
CA GLU A 260 -7.42 -9.94 -19.66
C GLU A 260 -7.49 -9.25 -18.27
N ALA A 261 -8.44 -9.62 -17.42
CA ALA A 261 -8.55 -9.08 -16.09
C ALA A 261 -7.49 -9.68 -15.15
N THR A 262 -6.83 -8.83 -14.38
CA THR A 262 -5.90 -9.25 -13.32
C THR A 262 -6.68 -9.84 -12.15
N ASP A 263 -6.32 -11.06 -11.73
CA ASP A 263 -7.00 -11.76 -10.63
C ASP A 263 -6.45 -11.28 -9.27
N ILE A 264 -6.74 -10.03 -8.92
CA ILE A 264 -6.14 -9.32 -7.79
C ILE A 264 -7.17 -8.53 -6.98
N ALA A 265 -7.10 -8.69 -5.64
CA ALA A 265 -7.58 -7.75 -4.64
C ALA A 265 -6.37 -7.36 -3.77
N PHE A 266 -6.03 -6.07 -3.71
CA PHE A 266 -4.79 -5.59 -3.11
C PHE A 266 -5.02 -4.42 -2.17
N ALA A 267 -4.77 -4.63 -0.86
CA ALA A 267 -4.97 -3.65 0.19
C ALA A 267 -3.87 -2.57 0.15
N ALA A 268 -4.26 -1.31 0.29
CA ALA A 268 -3.35 -0.17 0.23
C ALA A 268 -3.40 0.74 1.47
N SER A 269 -4.58 0.98 2.06
CA SER A 269 -4.69 1.85 3.24
C SER A 269 -5.86 1.45 4.13
N SER A 270 -5.86 1.94 5.38
CA SER A 270 -6.95 1.73 6.32
C SER A 270 -7.23 2.98 7.17
N VAL A 271 -8.52 3.21 7.45
CA VAL A 271 -9.00 4.38 8.21
C VAL A 271 -10.02 3.94 9.26
N ALA A 272 -10.04 4.60 10.43
CA ALA A 272 -11.08 4.39 11.43
C ALA A 272 -12.46 4.81 10.93
N GLU A 273 -13.46 3.94 11.06
CA GLU A 273 -14.84 4.22 10.71
C GLU A 273 -15.78 3.77 11.86
N GLY A 274 -15.85 4.62 12.90
CA GLY A 274 -16.53 4.26 14.15
C GLY A 274 -15.85 3.09 14.86
N ASP A 275 -16.57 1.97 15.02
CA ASP A 275 -16.07 0.72 15.60
C ASP A 275 -15.54 -0.28 14.54
N ARG A 276 -15.43 0.17 13.28
CA ARG A 276 -14.96 -0.60 12.13
C ARG A 276 -13.69 -0.02 11.55
N ILE A 277 -13.05 -0.79 10.71
CA ILE A 277 -11.89 -0.41 9.93
C ILE A 277 -12.34 -0.31 8.47
N ALA A 278 -12.24 0.87 7.86
CA ALA A 278 -12.40 1.05 6.43
C ALA A 278 -11.09 0.70 5.74
N LEU A 279 -11.04 -0.45 5.08
CA LEU A 279 -9.91 -0.91 4.28
C LEU A 279 -10.13 -0.50 2.82
N TYR A 280 -9.21 0.29 2.28
CA TYR A 280 -9.21 0.67 0.87
C TYR A 280 -8.27 -0.24 0.09
N TYR A 281 -8.72 -0.70 -1.07
CA TYR A 281 -8.00 -1.67 -1.88
C TYR A 281 -8.29 -1.49 -3.38
N SER A 282 -7.39 -2.02 -4.20
CA SER A 282 -7.59 -2.17 -5.64
C SER A 282 -8.24 -3.50 -5.95
N LEU A 283 -9.12 -3.51 -6.93
CA LEU A 283 -9.66 -4.72 -7.54
C LEU A 283 -9.33 -4.72 -9.04
N GLU A 284 -8.77 -5.82 -9.55
CA GLU A 284 -8.38 -6.00 -10.94
C GLU A 284 -7.39 -4.93 -11.47
N ASP A 285 -6.59 -4.31 -10.56
CA ASP A 285 -5.66 -3.22 -10.84
C ASP A 285 -6.27 -2.03 -11.61
N ARG A 286 -7.57 -1.82 -11.46
CA ARG A 286 -8.29 -0.74 -12.17
C ARG A 286 -9.47 -0.15 -11.42
N MET A 287 -9.93 -0.79 -10.36
CA MET A 287 -11.11 -0.36 -9.62
C MET A 287 -10.77 -0.12 -8.16
N LEU A 288 -11.19 1.02 -7.64
CA LEU A 288 -11.03 1.34 -6.24
C LEU A 288 -12.23 0.85 -5.43
N ARG A 289 -11.95 0.24 -4.30
CA ARG A 289 -12.94 -0.38 -3.41
C ARG A 289 -12.66 -0.02 -1.95
N ARG A 290 -13.73 -0.09 -1.13
CA ARG A 290 -13.65 -0.03 0.32
C ARG A 290 -14.35 -1.24 0.94
N ALA A 291 -13.72 -1.88 1.92
CA ALA A 291 -14.34 -2.88 2.77
C ALA A 291 -14.45 -2.34 4.21
N LEU A 292 -15.64 -2.41 4.81
CA LEU A 292 -15.79 -2.16 6.23
C LEU A 292 -15.58 -3.47 6.97
N ILE A 293 -14.54 -3.48 7.82
CA ILE A 293 -14.10 -4.65 8.56
C ILE A 293 -14.42 -4.45 10.03
N ARG A 294 -14.99 -5.48 10.65
CA ARG A 294 -15.18 -5.54 12.10
C ARG A 294 -14.22 -6.56 12.73
N ARG A 295 -13.68 -6.19 13.89
CA ARG A 295 -12.92 -7.08 14.76
C ARG A 295 -13.88 -7.79 15.74
N TYR A 296 -13.73 -9.09 15.88
CA TYR A 296 -14.48 -9.93 16.82
C TYR A 296 -13.51 -10.62 17.80
N GLY A 297 -14.00 -10.89 19.00
CA GLY A 297 -13.20 -11.53 20.05
C GLY A 297 -12.23 -10.56 20.74
N GLY A 298 -11.67 -11.01 21.85
CA GLY A 298 -10.77 -10.25 22.73
C GLY A 298 -10.92 -10.73 24.15
#